data_f80eb6c89df97aa4984192107c03db8c
#
_entry.id   f80eb6c89df97aa4984192107c03db8c
#
_cell.length_a   1.000
_cell.length_b   1.000
_cell.length_c   1.000
_cell.angle_alpha   90.00
_cell.angle_beta   90.00
_cell.angle_gamma   90.00
#
_symmetry.space_group_name_H-M   'P 1'
#
loop_
_entity.id
_entity.type
_entity.pdbx_description
1 polymer ?
#
loop_
_entity_poly.entity_id
_entity_poly.type
_entity_poly.pdbx_seq_one_letter_code
_entity_poly.pdbx_strand_id
1 'polypeptide(L)'
;MNAATIFKTLTTVTLSITLLMTGGCNNMETKKEETGKNTAIENIFARKSVRAYTSQPIEKEKVDLLVKAAMAAPTAVNKQPWAFVVVDDRTVLDKLAAELPYAKMTAQAPLAIVVCGDLSKALNGEKDRYWMLDCSAASENLLLAAESMGLGAVWTAVYPENDRIAKVRSVLSLPDHIICLLYTSPSPRDRG
;
A
#
# COMPACT_ATOMS: atom_id res chain seq x y z
N MET A 1 17.92 -37.65 -3.17
CA MET A 1 16.80 -38.07 -2.28
C MET A 1 15.59 -37.26 -2.64
N ASN A 2 14.59 -37.90 -3.27
CA ASN A 2 13.44 -37.25 -3.90
C ASN A 2 12.37 -36.85 -2.87
N ALA A 3 12.02 -35.57 -2.83
CA ALA A 3 10.87 -35.06 -2.11
C ALA A 3 9.65 -34.96 -3.07
N ALA A 4 9.11 -36.09 -3.45
CA ALA A 4 7.90 -36.18 -4.25
C ALA A 4 7.13 -37.45 -3.90
N THR A 5 6.44 -37.46 -2.77
CA THR A 5 5.37 -38.43 -2.53
C THR A 5 4.65 -38.13 -1.21
N ILE A 6 3.72 -37.17 -1.19
CA ILE A 6 2.60 -37.16 -0.22
C ILE A 6 1.44 -36.44 -0.90
N PHE A 7 0.71 -37.14 -1.75
CA PHE A 7 -0.70 -36.87 -2.07
C PHE A 7 -1.25 -38.11 -2.79
N LYS A 8 -1.61 -39.14 -2.02
CA LYS A 8 -2.50 -40.20 -2.50
C LYS A 8 -3.36 -40.71 -1.33
N THR A 9 -4.60 -40.89 -1.69
CA THR A 9 -5.68 -41.63 -1.02
C THR A 9 -6.44 -40.87 0.08
N LEU A 10 -7.56 -40.28 -0.31
CA LEU A 10 -8.72 -40.20 0.54
C LEU A 10 -9.84 -41.00 -0.08
N THR A 11 -10.13 -42.14 0.53
CA THR A 11 -11.15 -43.13 0.18
C THR A 11 -12.55 -42.56 0.41
N THR A 12 -13.40 -42.70 -0.58
CA THR A 12 -14.83 -42.45 -0.53
C THR A 12 -15.53 -43.38 0.50
N VAL A 13 -16.23 -42.78 1.44
CA VAL A 13 -17.25 -43.47 2.23
C VAL A 13 -18.60 -42.88 1.84
N THR A 14 -19.35 -43.67 1.04
CA THR A 14 -20.75 -43.40 0.73
C THR A 14 -21.60 -43.94 1.89
N LEU A 15 -22.30 -43.04 2.58
CA LEU A 15 -23.35 -43.41 3.52
C LEU A 15 -24.70 -42.93 2.97
N SER A 16 -25.50 -43.87 2.50
CA SER A 16 -26.90 -43.66 2.10
C SER A 16 -27.77 -43.51 3.36
N ILE A 17 -28.41 -42.36 3.50
CA ILE A 17 -29.52 -42.20 4.43
C ILE A 17 -30.74 -41.70 3.67
N THR A 18 -31.72 -42.60 3.54
CA THR A 18 -33.07 -42.31 3.10
C THR A 18 -33.86 -41.76 4.28
N LEU A 19 -34.44 -40.57 4.17
CA LEU A 19 -35.46 -40.15 5.13
C LEU A 19 -36.52 -39.26 4.53
N LEU A 20 -37.71 -39.55 4.97
CA LEU A 20 -39.03 -39.13 4.59
C LEU A 20 -39.28 -37.61 4.45
N MET A 21 -40.16 -37.34 3.50
CA MET A 21 -40.87 -36.09 3.29
C MET A 21 -41.73 -35.66 4.47
N THR A 22 -41.57 -34.44 4.97
CA THR A 22 -42.70 -33.64 5.49
C THR A 22 -42.48 -32.19 5.06
N GLY A 23 -43.50 -31.61 4.43
CA GLY A 23 -43.46 -30.28 3.83
C GLY A 23 -43.39 -29.17 4.89
N GLY A 24 -42.63 -28.19 4.56
CA GLY A 24 -42.59 -26.89 5.20
C GLY A 24 -41.91 -25.94 4.25
N CYS A 25 -42.71 -25.16 3.51
CA CYS A 25 -42.20 -24.03 2.73
C CYS A 25 -41.68 -22.97 3.73
N ASN A 26 -40.42 -23.05 4.07
CA ASN A 26 -39.71 -21.88 4.57
C ASN A 26 -38.90 -21.30 3.40
N ASN A 27 -39.35 -20.19 2.87
CA ASN A 27 -38.55 -19.29 2.08
C ASN A 27 -37.34 -18.87 2.93
N MET A 28 -36.29 -19.66 2.88
CA MET A 28 -34.95 -19.18 3.23
C MET A 28 -34.50 -18.30 2.08
N GLU A 29 -34.86 -17.01 2.19
CA GLU A 29 -34.11 -15.99 1.48
C GLU A 29 -32.65 -16.17 1.88
N THR A 30 -31.87 -16.82 1.02
CA THR A 30 -30.43 -16.79 1.06
C THR A 30 -30.06 -15.32 0.92
N LYS A 31 -29.84 -14.61 2.04
CA LYS A 31 -29.11 -13.38 2.04
C LYS A 31 -27.81 -13.66 1.26
N LYS A 32 -27.79 -13.19 0.01
CA LYS A 32 -26.55 -13.06 -0.73
C LYS A 32 -25.70 -12.14 0.15
N GLU A 33 -24.74 -12.73 0.88
CA GLU A 33 -23.67 -11.95 1.47
C GLU A 33 -23.08 -11.14 0.31
N GLU A 34 -23.23 -9.84 0.37
CA GLU A 34 -22.50 -8.92 -0.47
C GLU A 34 -21.02 -9.08 -0.12
N THR A 35 -20.36 -10.02 -0.76
CA THR A 35 -18.91 -10.16 -0.79
C THR A 35 -18.34 -9.04 -1.68
N GLY A 36 -18.69 -7.80 -1.37
CA GLY A 36 -18.25 -6.60 -2.08
C GLY A 36 -16.93 -6.04 -1.57
N LYS A 37 -16.19 -6.78 -0.74
CA LYS A 37 -14.83 -6.40 -0.33
C LYS A 37 -13.87 -7.39 -0.95
N ASN A 38 -13.00 -6.91 -1.84
CA ASN A 38 -11.86 -7.70 -2.29
C ASN A 38 -11.17 -8.31 -1.09
N THR A 39 -10.93 -9.61 -1.13
CA THR A 39 -10.11 -10.28 -0.12
C THR A 39 -8.69 -9.71 -0.16
N ALA A 40 -7.89 -9.92 0.88
CA ALA A 40 -6.49 -9.47 0.87
C ALA A 40 -5.72 -9.97 -0.35
N ILE A 41 -5.96 -11.22 -0.78
CA ILE A 41 -5.31 -11.82 -1.95
C ILE A 41 -5.77 -11.15 -3.26
N GLU A 42 -7.07 -10.93 -3.42
CA GLU A 42 -7.62 -10.22 -4.59
C GLU A 42 -7.07 -8.79 -4.67
N ASN A 43 -6.95 -8.10 -3.53
CA ASN A 43 -6.41 -6.75 -3.45
C ASN A 43 -4.92 -6.71 -3.85
N ILE A 44 -4.13 -7.69 -3.40
CA ILE A 44 -2.72 -7.84 -3.79
C ILE A 44 -2.59 -8.03 -5.31
N PHE A 45 -3.42 -8.87 -5.91
CA PHE A 45 -3.38 -9.12 -7.36
C PHE A 45 -3.95 -7.96 -8.20
N ALA A 46 -4.91 -7.22 -7.66
CA ALA A 46 -5.53 -6.08 -8.33
C ALA A 46 -4.61 -4.84 -8.35
N ARG A 47 -3.72 -4.70 -7.34
CA ARG A 47 -2.84 -3.55 -7.24
C ARG A 47 -1.95 -3.40 -8.47
N LYS A 48 -1.93 -2.22 -9.03
CA LYS A 48 -1.06 -1.84 -10.16
C LYS A 48 -0.53 -0.42 -9.99
N SER A 49 0.57 -0.13 -10.65
CA SER A 49 1.14 1.22 -10.71
C SER A 49 0.31 2.10 -11.63
N VAL A 50 -0.43 3.05 -11.05
CA VAL A 50 -1.28 4.02 -11.75
C VAL A 50 -0.56 5.35 -11.83
N ARG A 51 -0.50 5.96 -13.01
CA ARG A 51 0.18 7.23 -13.28
C ARG A 51 -0.71 8.27 -13.98
N ALA A 52 -1.97 7.93 -14.22
CA ALA A 52 -2.99 8.86 -14.69
C ALA A 52 -3.98 9.12 -13.55
N TYR A 53 -4.17 10.35 -13.21
CA TYR A 53 -4.92 10.77 -12.03
C TYR A 53 -6.03 11.75 -12.40
N THR A 54 -7.10 11.74 -11.63
CA THR A 54 -8.09 12.80 -11.65
C THR A 54 -7.65 13.91 -10.70
N SER A 55 -8.14 15.13 -10.92
CA SER A 55 -7.91 16.26 -10.01
C SER A 55 -8.82 16.26 -8.78
N GLN A 56 -9.63 15.21 -8.59
CA GLN A 56 -10.55 15.13 -7.45
C GLN A 56 -9.78 15.04 -6.13
N PRO A 57 -10.12 15.86 -5.13
CA PRO A 57 -9.54 15.77 -3.81
C PRO A 57 -9.77 14.38 -3.20
N ILE A 58 -8.86 13.96 -2.31
CA ILE A 58 -9.04 12.77 -1.49
C ILE A 58 -9.55 13.21 -0.12
N GLU A 59 -10.60 12.54 0.36
CA GLU A 59 -11.15 12.82 1.67
C GLU A 59 -10.09 12.59 2.75
N LYS A 60 -10.05 13.47 3.75
CA LYS A 60 -9.06 13.42 4.84
C LYS A 60 -9.04 12.07 5.54
N GLU A 61 -10.21 11.46 5.72
CA GLU A 61 -10.37 10.15 6.36
C GLU A 61 -9.64 9.04 5.58
N LYS A 62 -9.63 9.11 4.25
CA LYS A 62 -8.88 8.17 3.40
C LYS A 62 -7.37 8.39 3.53
N VAL A 63 -6.93 9.66 3.59
CA VAL A 63 -5.51 9.98 3.81
C VAL A 63 -5.04 9.44 5.16
N ASP A 64 -5.83 9.63 6.22
CA ASP A 64 -5.55 9.11 7.56
C ASP A 64 -5.50 7.57 7.56
N LEU A 65 -6.36 6.89 6.80
CA LEU A 65 -6.35 5.43 6.66
C LEU A 65 -5.11 4.94 5.89
N LEU A 66 -4.67 5.66 4.86
CA LEU A 66 -3.44 5.34 4.11
C LEU A 66 -2.22 5.36 5.03
N VAL A 67 -2.08 6.42 5.82
CA VAL A 67 -0.96 6.56 6.76
C VAL A 67 -1.04 5.51 7.87
N LYS A 68 -2.23 5.24 8.42
CA LYS A 68 -2.43 4.16 9.42
C LYS A 68 -2.09 2.79 8.87
N ALA A 69 -2.46 2.49 7.62
CA ALA A 69 -2.09 1.23 6.97
C ALA A 69 -0.57 1.10 6.81
N ALA A 70 0.10 2.18 6.40
CA ALA A 70 1.56 2.22 6.34
C ALA A 70 2.19 1.95 7.71
N MET A 71 1.69 2.59 8.77
CA MET A 71 2.19 2.41 10.15
C MET A 71 1.90 1.01 10.73
N ALA A 72 1.02 0.22 10.13
CA ALA A 72 0.75 -1.16 10.54
C ALA A 72 1.81 -2.16 10.02
N ALA A 73 2.78 -1.72 9.22
CA ALA A 73 3.86 -2.57 8.74
C ALA A 73 4.76 -3.07 9.88
N PRO A 74 5.34 -4.27 9.75
CA PRO A 74 6.35 -4.73 10.69
C PRO A 74 7.64 -3.91 10.57
N THR A 75 8.39 -3.78 11.67
CA THR A 75 9.72 -3.16 11.67
C THR A 75 10.71 -3.97 12.47
N ALA A 76 11.99 -3.85 12.14
CA ALA A 76 13.06 -4.49 12.88
C ALA A 76 12.98 -4.09 14.37
N VAL A 77 12.81 -5.08 15.25
CA VAL A 77 12.64 -4.93 16.70
C VAL A 77 11.67 -3.81 17.14
N ASN A 78 10.64 -3.61 16.33
CA ASN A 78 9.59 -2.59 16.54
C ASN A 78 10.14 -1.15 16.66
N LYS A 79 11.18 -0.80 15.93
CA LYS A 79 11.79 0.54 15.95
C LYS A 79 10.92 1.61 15.32
N GLN A 80 10.06 1.25 14.35
CA GLN A 80 9.19 2.18 13.65
C GLN A 80 9.94 3.42 13.11
N PRO A 81 11.03 3.20 12.36
CA PRO A 81 11.94 4.27 11.94
C PRO A 81 11.43 4.99 10.68
N TRP A 82 10.16 5.26 10.63
CA TRP A 82 9.53 5.95 9.51
C TRP A 82 9.03 7.34 9.91
N ALA A 83 8.98 8.20 8.92
CA ALA A 83 8.26 9.46 8.92
C ALA A 83 7.45 9.56 7.62
N PHE A 84 6.24 10.10 7.70
CA PHE A 84 5.37 10.31 6.55
C PHE A 84 5.14 11.81 6.37
N VAL A 85 5.33 12.30 5.15
CA VAL A 85 5.02 13.69 4.79
C VAL A 85 3.87 13.66 3.78
N VAL A 86 2.73 14.16 4.18
CA VAL A 86 1.58 14.37 3.29
C VAL A 86 1.71 15.75 2.66
N VAL A 87 1.72 15.81 1.34
CA VAL A 87 1.89 17.03 0.56
C VAL A 87 0.62 17.23 -0.27
N ASP A 88 -0.15 18.26 0.03
CA ASP A 88 -1.35 18.68 -0.68
C ASP A 88 -1.24 20.12 -1.26
N ASP A 89 -0.15 20.82 -0.95
CA ASP A 89 0.16 22.11 -1.55
C ASP A 89 0.54 21.95 -3.01
N ARG A 90 -0.22 22.58 -3.90
CA ARG A 90 -0.01 22.52 -5.36
C ARG A 90 1.37 22.96 -5.77
N THR A 91 1.89 24.04 -5.18
CA THR A 91 3.22 24.57 -5.51
C THR A 91 4.32 23.56 -5.17
N VAL A 92 4.19 22.87 -4.05
CA VAL A 92 5.16 21.85 -3.63
C VAL A 92 5.06 20.61 -4.53
N LEU A 93 3.83 20.17 -4.88
CA LEU A 93 3.62 19.06 -5.80
C LEU A 93 4.21 19.33 -7.19
N ASP A 94 4.04 20.55 -7.71
CA ASP A 94 4.61 20.98 -9.00
C ASP A 94 6.14 21.02 -8.97
N LYS A 95 6.74 21.49 -7.86
CA LYS A 95 8.19 21.43 -7.67
C LYS A 95 8.70 19.98 -7.63
N LEU A 96 8.06 19.08 -6.90
CA LEU A 96 8.43 17.66 -6.90
C LEU A 96 8.33 17.06 -8.31
N ALA A 97 7.28 17.40 -9.06
CA ALA A 97 7.10 16.93 -10.44
C ALA A 97 8.18 17.45 -11.40
N ALA A 98 8.67 18.67 -11.19
CA ALA A 98 9.72 19.28 -11.99
C ALA A 98 11.12 18.73 -11.68
N GLU A 99 11.42 18.56 -10.39
CA GLU A 99 12.76 18.19 -9.92
C GLU A 99 13.08 16.70 -10.06
N LEU A 100 12.06 15.81 -10.06
CA LEU A 100 12.26 14.38 -10.06
C LEU A 100 11.97 13.76 -11.43
N PRO A 101 12.87 12.92 -11.97
CA PRO A 101 12.80 12.46 -13.37
C PRO A 101 11.57 11.57 -13.67
N TYR A 102 11.02 10.89 -12.65
CA TYR A 102 9.88 9.97 -12.81
C TYR A 102 8.63 10.44 -12.06
N ALA A 103 8.53 11.75 -11.80
CA ALA A 103 7.51 12.37 -10.95
C ALA A 103 6.47 13.20 -11.70
N LYS A 104 6.52 13.26 -13.00
CA LYS A 104 5.68 14.17 -13.82
C LYS A 104 4.18 14.05 -13.53
N MET A 105 3.72 12.83 -13.20
CA MET A 105 2.32 12.60 -12.86
C MET A 105 1.90 13.28 -11.55
N THR A 106 2.83 13.63 -10.67
CA THR A 106 2.54 14.36 -9.42
C THR A 106 1.93 15.73 -9.69
N ALA A 107 2.24 16.35 -10.83
CA ALA A 107 1.61 17.59 -11.27
C ALA A 107 0.09 17.46 -11.47
N GLN A 108 -0.44 16.27 -11.66
CA GLN A 108 -1.88 16.00 -11.81
C GLN A 108 -2.52 15.45 -10.54
N ALA A 109 -1.71 14.94 -9.60
CA ALA A 109 -2.20 14.32 -8.39
C ALA A 109 -2.74 15.35 -7.40
N PRO A 110 -3.82 15.05 -6.65
CA PRO A 110 -4.34 15.95 -5.62
C PRO A 110 -3.43 16.01 -4.39
N LEU A 111 -2.66 14.96 -4.13
CA LEU A 111 -1.68 14.91 -3.04
C LEU A 111 -0.56 13.89 -3.33
N ALA A 112 0.51 13.97 -2.54
CA ALA A 112 1.55 12.95 -2.47
C ALA A 112 1.83 12.58 -1.02
N ILE A 113 2.20 11.32 -0.78
CA ILE A 113 2.68 10.85 0.53
C ILE A 113 4.12 10.42 0.34
N VAL A 114 5.04 11.10 1.03
CA VAL A 114 6.46 10.80 1.02
C VAL A 114 6.79 9.91 2.21
N VAL A 115 7.31 8.72 1.94
CA VAL A 115 7.73 7.77 2.97
C VAL A 115 9.23 7.94 3.19
N CYS A 116 9.60 8.29 4.40
CA CYS A 116 10.97 8.59 4.80
C CYS A 116 11.41 7.69 5.95
N GLY A 117 12.70 7.38 5.99
CA GLY A 117 13.36 6.84 7.17
C GLY A 117 13.81 7.96 8.11
N ASP A 118 13.51 7.81 9.39
CA ASP A 118 14.03 8.62 10.48
C ASP A 118 15.24 7.89 11.09
N LEU A 119 16.43 8.31 10.69
CA LEU A 119 17.67 7.67 11.12
C LEU A 119 17.93 7.80 12.62
N SER A 120 17.30 8.77 13.29
CA SER A 120 17.41 8.90 14.75
C SER A 120 16.74 7.76 15.51
N LYS A 121 15.78 7.07 14.86
CA LYS A 121 15.06 5.91 15.39
C LYS A 121 15.57 4.58 14.84
N ALA A 122 16.33 4.60 13.75
CA ALA A 122 16.85 3.41 13.11
C ALA A 122 17.82 2.63 14.00
N LEU A 123 18.08 1.38 13.65
CA LEU A 123 19.13 0.58 14.28
C LEU A 123 20.50 1.13 13.86
N ASN A 124 21.48 1.05 14.76
CA ASN A 124 22.84 1.54 14.52
C ASN A 124 23.79 0.42 14.03
N GLY A 125 24.93 0.85 13.49
CA GLY A 125 26.01 -0.03 13.04
C GLY A 125 25.64 -0.83 11.80
N GLU A 126 26.01 -2.11 11.72
CA GLU A 126 25.75 -2.98 10.55
C GLU A 126 24.24 -3.15 10.26
N LYS A 127 23.39 -2.80 11.23
CA LYS A 127 21.94 -2.88 11.13
C LYS A 127 21.28 -1.57 10.70
N ASP A 128 22.05 -0.56 10.37
CA ASP A 128 21.55 0.78 10.00
C ASP A 128 20.67 0.77 8.73
N ARG A 129 20.77 -0.29 7.91
CA ARG A 129 20.02 -0.46 6.65
C ARG A 129 18.61 -1.03 6.83
N TYR A 130 18.23 -1.51 8.02
CA TYR A 130 16.91 -2.09 8.22
C TYR A 130 15.76 -1.10 8.00
N TRP A 131 15.99 0.20 8.25
CA TRP A 131 14.98 1.22 8.00
C TRP A 131 14.45 1.22 6.55
N MET A 132 15.29 0.84 5.58
CA MET A 132 14.87 0.74 4.17
C MET A 132 13.85 -0.38 3.97
N LEU A 133 14.07 -1.53 4.62
CA LEU A 133 13.15 -2.66 4.59
C LEU A 133 11.85 -2.30 5.30
N ASP A 134 11.95 -1.68 6.48
CA ASP A 134 10.82 -1.23 7.28
C ASP A 134 9.94 -0.24 6.51
N CYS A 135 10.57 0.80 5.94
CA CYS A 135 9.86 1.79 5.11
C CYS A 135 9.32 1.20 3.80
N SER A 136 9.97 0.18 3.23
CA SER A 136 9.46 -0.53 2.05
C SER A 136 8.20 -1.32 2.37
N ALA A 137 8.17 -2.01 3.51
CA ALA A 137 6.97 -2.71 3.99
C ALA A 137 5.81 -1.72 4.23
N ALA A 138 6.09 -0.58 4.88
CA ALA A 138 5.12 0.48 5.08
C ALA A 138 4.57 1.03 3.76
N SER A 139 5.43 1.17 2.76
CA SER A 139 5.06 1.67 1.43
C SER A 139 4.14 0.70 0.69
N GLU A 140 4.41 -0.61 0.74
CA GLU A 140 3.54 -1.60 0.12
C GLU A 140 2.17 -1.65 0.81
N ASN A 141 2.12 -1.58 2.15
CA ASN A 141 0.85 -1.45 2.86
C ASN A 141 0.04 -0.24 2.40
N LEU A 142 0.70 0.91 2.19
CA LEU A 142 0.07 2.12 1.68
C LEU A 142 -0.51 1.91 0.28
N LEU A 143 0.24 1.27 -0.63
CA LEU A 143 -0.21 0.98 -1.99
C LEU A 143 -1.39 0.01 -2.02
N LEU A 144 -1.37 -1.01 -1.17
CA LEU A 144 -2.49 -1.97 -1.02
C LEU A 144 -3.72 -1.29 -0.43
N ALA A 145 -3.55 -0.41 0.55
CA ALA A 145 -4.65 0.38 1.11
C ALA A 145 -5.25 1.32 0.07
N ALA A 146 -4.43 1.97 -0.76
CA ALA A 146 -4.91 2.80 -1.86
C ALA A 146 -5.77 1.98 -2.84
N GLU A 147 -5.29 0.78 -3.24
CA GLU A 147 -6.04 -0.14 -4.11
C GLU A 147 -7.41 -0.49 -3.52
N SER A 148 -7.45 -0.89 -2.24
CA SER A 148 -8.70 -1.30 -1.55
C SER A 148 -9.73 -0.18 -1.46
N MET A 149 -9.29 1.08 -1.46
CA MET A 149 -10.13 2.26 -1.44
C MET A 149 -10.49 2.81 -2.83
N GLY A 150 -10.11 2.08 -3.91
CA GLY A 150 -10.35 2.51 -5.29
C GLY A 150 -9.46 3.65 -5.76
N LEU A 151 -8.37 3.94 -5.04
CA LEU A 151 -7.39 4.95 -5.43
C LEU A 151 -6.31 4.34 -6.32
N GLY A 152 -5.83 5.11 -7.28
CA GLY A 152 -4.62 4.80 -8.05
C GLY A 152 -3.40 5.33 -7.31
N ALA A 153 -2.33 4.56 -7.29
CA ALA A 153 -1.07 4.98 -6.68
C ALA A 153 0.12 4.37 -7.42
N VAL A 154 1.32 4.92 -7.21
CA VAL A 154 2.56 4.40 -7.77
C VAL A 154 3.72 4.63 -6.82
N TRP A 155 4.62 3.67 -6.77
CA TRP A 155 5.91 3.81 -6.11
C TRP A 155 6.88 4.58 -7.00
N THR A 156 7.37 5.72 -6.54
CA THR A 156 8.43 6.47 -7.21
C THR A 156 9.65 6.55 -6.30
N ALA A 157 10.70 5.84 -6.66
CA ALA A 157 11.89 5.72 -5.85
C ALA A 157 12.70 7.03 -5.80
N VAL A 158 13.10 7.41 -4.60
CA VAL A 158 14.04 8.50 -4.31
C VAL A 158 15.38 7.91 -3.91
N TYR A 159 15.40 7.08 -2.85
CA TYR A 159 16.57 6.30 -2.45
C TYR A 159 16.86 5.19 -3.48
N PRO A 160 18.13 4.82 -3.77
CA PRO A 160 19.36 5.29 -3.12
C PRO A 160 20.04 6.50 -3.79
N GLU A 161 19.39 7.19 -4.69
CA GLU A 161 19.99 8.25 -5.51
C GLU A 161 20.20 9.53 -4.71
N ASN A 162 21.43 9.86 -4.35
CA ASN A 162 21.78 11.02 -3.54
C ASN A 162 21.24 12.34 -4.10
N ASP A 163 21.29 12.51 -5.43
CA ASP A 163 20.75 13.67 -6.11
C ASP A 163 19.23 13.83 -5.86
N ARG A 164 18.47 12.74 -5.98
CA ARG A 164 17.03 12.74 -5.74
C ARG A 164 16.71 13.01 -4.26
N ILE A 165 17.49 12.40 -3.35
CA ILE A 165 17.35 12.62 -1.90
C ILE A 165 17.56 14.09 -1.59
N ALA A 166 18.60 14.72 -2.14
CA ALA A 166 18.91 16.14 -1.92
C ALA A 166 17.79 17.05 -2.45
N LYS A 167 17.26 16.77 -3.64
CA LYS A 167 16.14 17.51 -4.22
C LYS A 167 14.88 17.44 -3.37
N VAL A 168 14.46 16.24 -3.00
CA VAL A 168 13.26 16.07 -2.15
C VAL A 168 13.45 16.74 -0.81
N ARG A 169 14.62 16.57 -0.18
CA ARG A 169 14.96 17.25 1.09
C ARG A 169 14.84 18.76 0.96
N SER A 170 15.39 19.35 -0.11
CA SER A 170 15.33 20.79 -0.36
C SER A 170 13.89 21.28 -0.56
N VAL A 171 13.10 20.58 -1.40
CA VAL A 171 11.70 20.94 -1.68
C VAL A 171 10.83 20.88 -0.43
N LEU A 172 11.04 19.87 0.44
CA LEU A 172 10.24 19.65 1.63
C LEU A 172 10.87 20.22 2.92
N SER A 173 12.03 20.86 2.82
CA SER A 173 12.78 21.40 3.98
C SER A 173 13.00 20.38 5.10
N LEU A 174 13.38 19.14 4.73
CA LEU A 174 13.56 18.05 5.68
C LEU A 174 14.93 18.14 6.39
N PRO A 175 14.98 17.78 7.69
CA PRO A 175 16.24 17.72 8.42
C PRO A 175 17.12 16.55 7.94
N ASP A 176 18.44 16.61 8.25
CA ASP A 176 19.43 15.68 7.71
C ASP A 176 19.22 14.22 8.11
N HIS A 177 18.64 13.97 9.28
CA HIS A 177 18.35 12.62 9.77
C HIS A 177 17.12 11.98 9.10
N ILE A 178 16.37 12.72 8.28
CA ILE A 178 15.23 12.21 7.51
C ILE A 178 15.68 11.93 6.08
N ILE A 179 15.59 10.67 5.66
CA ILE A 179 15.95 10.24 4.30
C ILE A 179 14.70 9.72 3.59
N CYS A 180 14.33 10.34 2.49
CA CYS A 180 13.19 9.89 1.69
C CYS A 180 13.53 8.59 0.96
N LEU A 181 12.72 7.55 1.19
CA LEU A 181 12.80 6.29 0.47
C LEU A 181 12.10 6.40 -0.88
N LEU A 182 10.85 6.87 -0.84
CA LEU A 182 10.01 7.04 -2.01
C LEU A 182 8.93 8.08 -1.74
N TYR A 183 8.24 8.48 -2.79
CA TYR A 183 6.93 9.11 -2.66
C TYR A 183 5.90 8.34 -3.49
N THR A 184 4.63 8.47 -3.12
CA THR A 184 3.49 7.95 -3.85
C THR A 184 2.44 9.05 -3.97
N SER A 185 1.71 9.05 -5.06
CA SER A 185 0.65 10.01 -5.30
C SER A 185 -0.67 9.25 -5.41
N PRO A 186 -1.36 8.98 -4.30
CA PRO A 186 -2.69 8.40 -4.37
C PRO A 186 -3.66 9.41 -4.98
N SER A 187 -4.53 8.93 -5.86
CA SER A 187 -5.56 9.73 -6.52
C SER A 187 -6.73 8.84 -6.90
N PRO A 188 -7.96 9.36 -6.95
CA PRO A 188 -9.06 8.65 -7.57
C PRO A 188 -8.66 8.21 -8.99
N ARG A 189 -8.97 6.96 -9.36
CA ARG A 189 -8.65 6.44 -10.69
C ARG A 189 -9.56 7.05 -11.72
N ASP A 190 -8.99 7.45 -12.83
CA ASP A 190 -9.75 7.53 -14.07
C ASP A 190 -10.08 6.10 -14.51
N ARG A 191 -11.36 5.78 -14.53
CA ARG A 191 -11.89 4.48 -14.97
C ARG A 191 -12.39 4.53 -16.42
N GLY A 192 -11.88 5.56 -17.17
CA GLY A 192 -12.23 5.82 -18.56
C GLY A 192 -12.75 4.65 -19.37
#